data_34a8842b7287106e5ca184fe72519c19
#
_entry.id   34a8842b7287106e5ca184fe72519c19
#
_cell.length_a   1.000
_cell.length_b   1.000
_cell.length_c   1.000
_cell.angle_alpha   90.00
_cell.angle_beta   90.00
_cell.angle_gamma   90.00
#
_symmetry.space_group_name_H-M   'P 1'
#
loop_
_entity.id
_entity.type
_entity.pdbx_description
1 polymer ?
#
loop_
_entity_poly.entity_id
_entity_poly.type
_entity_poly.pdbx_seq_one_letter_code
_entity_poly.pdbx_strand_id
1 'polypeptide(L)'
;MNRSLKGLWCAIATTLAALAGMPAASAHDADESLRAAIAQAEHNTPPGRRPIVETHIHFWQVSRPGGVPWPTPAEGPIFRDILPGDYTAMARANGVVAAGIVEASGIVEDNQWILDLVRQNPFYTFFVGNLEIGAPTFARDLARFAHDRRFVGIRGYLTGPAEGITLSPAQMTSLRDLARRGMTLDLISRGDKNPKAQVQALCTAVPDLRIIIDHLGGAKGPAPVDATWELEIRRLADVCPNVYMKFSSFYDMYAPGDVVFPSPTELSAYKAHFDVLMTAFGADRLIWGSNWPVVTLHGTYEAQIAIAEQYLAPMGVEVRDKVMFKNALAFYRRHRP
;
A
#
# COMPACT_ATOMS: atom_id res chain seq x y z
N MET A 1 -52.44 23.38 -54.31
CA MET A 1 -53.26 22.50 -53.46
C MET A 1 -52.41 22.05 -52.26
N ASN A 2 -52.88 22.51 -51.13
CA ASN A 2 -52.28 22.25 -49.78
C ASN A 2 -52.26 20.76 -49.38
N ARG A 3 -51.21 20.33 -48.67
CA ARG A 3 -51.29 19.52 -47.48
C ARG A 3 -49.87 19.41 -46.80
N SER A 4 -49.73 20.18 -45.83
CA SER A 4 -49.38 19.94 -44.40
C SER A 4 -48.62 18.65 -44.11
N LEU A 5 -47.38 18.77 -43.67
CA LEU A 5 -46.65 17.80 -42.82
C LEU A 5 -46.27 18.50 -41.52
N LYS A 6 -47.19 18.42 -40.57
CA LYS A 6 -46.91 18.66 -39.14
C LYS A 6 -46.66 17.33 -38.47
N GLY A 7 -45.65 17.28 -37.66
CA GLY A 7 -45.61 16.33 -36.53
C GLY A 7 -44.59 15.21 -36.68
N LEU A 8 -43.39 15.35 -36.10
CA LEU A 8 -42.76 14.38 -35.19
C LEU A 8 -41.55 15.03 -34.52
N TRP A 9 -41.81 15.90 -33.58
CA TRP A 9 -40.86 16.26 -32.52
C TRP A 9 -41.46 15.77 -31.23
N CYS A 10 -41.07 14.58 -30.80
CA CYS A 10 -41.19 14.18 -29.37
C CYS A 10 -40.25 13.03 -29.08
N ALA A 11 -39.59 13.14 -27.93
CA ALA A 11 -38.88 12.09 -27.21
C ALA A 11 -37.45 11.74 -27.66
N ILE A 12 -36.48 12.65 -27.44
CA ILE A 12 -35.18 12.28 -26.88
C ILE A 12 -34.84 13.31 -25.79
N ALA A 13 -35.44 13.15 -24.67
CA ALA A 13 -35.02 13.79 -23.42
C ALA A 13 -35.45 12.85 -22.28
N THR A 14 -34.49 12.09 -21.81
CA THR A 14 -34.49 11.47 -20.45
C THR A 14 -33.63 10.20 -20.48
N THR A 15 -32.32 10.36 -20.29
CA THR A 15 -31.46 9.42 -19.55
C THR A 15 -30.08 10.05 -19.39
N LEU A 16 -30.03 11.19 -18.73
CA LEU A 16 -28.81 11.80 -18.19
C LEU A 16 -29.08 12.18 -16.73
N ALA A 17 -29.29 11.17 -15.91
CA ALA A 17 -29.43 11.35 -14.46
C ALA A 17 -29.20 10.01 -13.73
N ALA A 18 -27.96 9.52 -13.72
CA ALA A 18 -27.54 8.46 -12.80
C ALA A 18 -26.02 8.41 -12.66
N LEU A 19 -25.36 9.58 -12.50
CA LEU A 19 -23.94 9.67 -12.10
C LEU A 19 -23.76 10.91 -11.22
N ALA A 20 -24.53 10.98 -10.15
CA ALA A 20 -24.30 11.97 -9.09
C ALA A 20 -24.92 11.43 -7.80
N GLY A 21 -24.08 11.14 -6.84
CA GLY A 21 -24.57 11.02 -5.50
C GLY A 21 -24.20 9.73 -4.79
N MET A 22 -22.97 9.60 -4.30
CA MET A 22 -22.85 9.05 -2.95
C MET A 22 -23.68 9.97 -2.06
N PRO A 23 -24.56 9.43 -1.20
CA PRO A 23 -25.34 10.29 -0.32
C PRO A 23 -24.36 11.06 0.59
N ALA A 24 -24.59 12.35 0.80
CA ALA A 24 -23.77 13.23 1.64
C ALA A 24 -23.54 12.66 3.06
N ALA A 25 -24.47 11.87 3.56
CA ALA A 25 -24.36 11.10 4.80
C ALA A 25 -23.17 10.12 4.80
N SER A 26 -22.87 9.43 3.69
CA SER A 26 -21.78 8.45 3.64
C SER A 26 -20.38 9.11 3.64
N ALA A 27 -20.25 10.30 3.08
CA ALA A 27 -18.99 11.06 3.11
C ALA A 27 -18.74 11.64 4.52
N HIS A 28 -19.78 12.11 5.21
CA HIS A 28 -19.70 12.60 6.58
C HIS A 28 -19.31 11.49 7.55
N ASP A 29 -19.96 10.34 7.50
CA ASP A 29 -19.63 9.17 8.33
C ASP A 29 -18.21 8.67 8.09
N ALA A 30 -17.74 8.76 6.85
CA ALA A 30 -16.38 8.42 6.49
C ALA A 30 -15.36 9.36 7.15
N ASP A 31 -15.60 10.66 7.13
CA ASP A 31 -14.72 11.65 7.73
C ASP A 31 -14.70 11.54 9.27
N GLU A 32 -15.85 11.34 9.90
CA GLU A 32 -15.96 11.12 11.34
C GLU A 32 -15.19 9.87 11.81
N SER A 33 -15.33 8.76 11.06
CA SER A 33 -14.59 7.53 11.33
C SER A 33 -13.07 7.71 11.20
N LEU A 34 -12.60 8.52 10.26
CA LEU A 34 -11.17 8.83 10.12
C LEU A 34 -10.68 9.69 11.29
N ARG A 35 -11.43 10.71 11.68
CA ARG A 35 -11.11 11.55 12.85
C ARG A 35 -11.03 10.72 14.13
N ALA A 36 -11.96 9.80 14.34
CA ALA A 36 -11.94 8.88 15.47
C ALA A 36 -10.69 7.99 15.46
N ALA A 37 -10.30 7.45 14.30
CA ALA A 37 -9.09 6.63 14.17
C ALA A 37 -7.81 7.44 14.45
N ILE A 38 -7.74 8.69 14.00
CA ILE A 38 -6.62 9.59 14.29
C ILE A 38 -6.56 9.88 15.80
N ALA A 39 -7.67 10.28 16.42
CA ALA A 39 -7.74 10.55 17.86
C ALA A 39 -7.37 9.31 18.69
N GLN A 40 -7.78 8.12 18.28
CA GLN A 40 -7.40 6.87 18.93
C GLN A 40 -5.89 6.58 18.81
N ALA A 41 -5.29 6.84 17.65
CA ALA A 41 -3.85 6.70 17.45
C ALA A 41 -3.07 7.66 18.37
N GLU A 42 -3.50 8.92 18.45
CA GLU A 42 -2.91 9.93 19.33
C GLU A 42 -3.06 9.54 20.82
N HIS A 43 -4.24 9.07 21.23
CA HIS A 43 -4.51 8.59 22.59
C HIS A 43 -3.63 7.40 22.99
N ASN A 44 -3.40 6.46 22.08
CA ASN A 44 -2.58 5.26 22.32
C ASN A 44 -1.08 5.56 22.32
N THR A 45 -0.67 6.77 22.01
CA THR A 45 0.75 7.12 21.88
C THR A 45 1.36 7.36 23.27
N PRO A 46 2.51 6.75 23.58
CA PRO A 46 3.21 7.01 24.85
C PRO A 46 3.57 8.49 25.03
N PRO A 47 3.57 9.03 26.25
CA PRO A 47 3.99 10.39 26.52
C PRO A 47 5.36 10.75 25.93
N GLY A 48 5.47 11.92 25.31
CA GLY A 48 6.71 12.41 24.69
C GLY A 48 7.02 11.78 23.32
N ARG A 49 6.15 10.92 22.81
CA ARG A 49 6.23 10.34 21.46
C ARG A 49 5.14 10.92 20.55
N ARG A 50 5.31 10.72 19.26
CA ARG A 50 4.25 10.95 18.27
C ARG A 50 3.84 9.61 17.64
N PRO A 51 2.56 9.45 17.26
CA PRO A 51 2.09 8.18 16.73
C PRO A 51 2.80 7.79 15.44
N ILE A 52 3.01 6.46 15.29
CA ILE A 52 3.41 5.82 14.05
C ILE A 52 2.38 4.73 13.76
N VAL A 53 1.88 4.66 12.54
CA VAL A 53 1.13 3.52 12.01
C VAL A 53 2.03 2.80 11.02
N GLU A 54 2.46 1.61 11.41
CA GLU A 54 3.24 0.73 10.54
C GLU A 54 2.38 0.13 9.44
N THR A 55 2.82 0.17 8.20
CA THR A 55 1.99 -0.31 7.07
C THR A 55 2.58 -1.47 6.29
N HIS A 56 3.74 -1.97 6.70
CA HIS A 56 4.39 -3.02 5.93
C HIS A 56 5.25 -3.93 6.81
N ILE A 57 4.62 -4.93 7.39
CA ILE A 57 5.29 -6.01 8.09
C ILE A 57 4.80 -7.37 7.58
N HIS A 58 5.55 -8.41 7.88
CA HIS A 58 5.24 -9.78 7.47
C HIS A 58 5.29 -10.74 8.64
N PHE A 59 4.40 -11.75 8.59
CA PHE A 59 4.44 -12.92 9.46
C PHE A 59 4.44 -14.19 8.63
N TRP A 60 5.14 -15.20 9.13
CA TRP A 60 5.19 -16.55 8.56
C TRP A 60 5.57 -17.57 9.60
N GLN A 61 5.33 -18.83 9.29
CA GLN A 61 5.69 -19.95 10.15
C GLN A 61 6.37 -21.03 9.31
N VAL A 62 7.70 -21.02 9.28
CA VAL A 62 8.49 -22.00 8.51
C VAL A 62 8.38 -23.42 9.06
N SER A 63 8.12 -23.55 10.38
CA SER A 63 7.98 -24.83 11.07
C SER A 63 6.65 -25.54 10.82
N ARG A 64 5.66 -24.89 10.17
CA ARG A 64 4.35 -25.50 9.91
C ARG A 64 4.45 -26.64 8.89
N PRO A 65 3.53 -27.63 8.91
CA PRO A 65 3.47 -28.67 7.87
C PRO A 65 3.39 -28.04 6.47
N GLY A 66 4.28 -28.47 5.56
CA GLY A 66 4.39 -27.91 4.21
C GLY A 66 5.23 -26.63 4.10
N GLY A 67 5.66 -26.05 5.22
CA GLY A 67 6.52 -24.86 5.25
C GLY A 67 5.85 -23.60 4.64
N VAL A 68 6.70 -22.73 4.14
CA VAL A 68 6.32 -21.49 3.43
C VAL A 68 7.12 -21.39 2.13
N PRO A 69 6.58 -20.76 1.06
CA PRO A 69 7.33 -20.59 -0.18
C PRO A 69 8.49 -19.60 -0.05
N TRP A 70 8.40 -18.67 0.89
CA TRP A 70 9.40 -17.68 1.28
C TRP A 70 9.16 -17.25 2.74
N PRO A 71 10.22 -17.00 3.55
CA PRO A 71 11.64 -17.10 3.22
C PRO A 71 12.12 -18.55 3.05
N THR A 72 13.28 -18.71 2.41
CA THR A 72 14.01 -19.96 2.28
C THR A 72 15.26 -19.92 3.18
N PRO A 73 16.01 -21.03 3.36
CA PRO A 73 17.28 -20.99 4.09
C PRO A 73 18.29 -19.96 3.58
N ALA A 74 18.15 -19.49 2.34
CA ALA A 74 19.03 -18.47 1.75
C ALA A 74 18.87 -17.09 2.43
N GLU A 75 17.69 -16.78 2.96
CA GLU A 75 17.42 -15.54 3.69
C GLU A 75 17.94 -15.56 5.15
N GLY A 76 18.65 -16.62 5.55
CA GLY A 76 19.43 -16.70 6.79
C GLY A 76 18.64 -16.30 8.05
N PRO A 77 18.94 -15.14 8.68
CA PRO A 77 18.37 -14.78 9.99
C PRO A 77 16.86 -14.71 10.04
N ILE A 78 16.18 -14.47 8.93
CA ILE A 78 14.71 -14.41 8.88
C ILE A 78 14.08 -15.76 8.53
N PHE A 79 14.86 -16.79 8.18
CA PHE A 79 14.36 -18.15 7.99
C PHE A 79 14.08 -18.83 9.33
N ARG A 80 13.09 -18.35 10.04
CA ARG A 80 12.54 -18.90 11.29
C ARG A 80 11.07 -18.51 11.38
N ASP A 81 10.38 -19.03 12.36
CA ASP A 81 9.03 -18.54 12.66
C ASP A 81 9.09 -17.07 13.07
N ILE A 82 8.28 -16.25 12.42
CA ILE A 82 8.14 -14.82 12.67
C ILE A 82 6.66 -14.56 12.97
N LEU A 83 6.36 -14.26 14.23
CA LEU A 83 5.01 -14.19 14.77
C LEU A 83 4.79 -12.85 15.51
N PRO A 84 3.53 -12.49 15.87
CA PRO A 84 3.23 -11.25 16.57
C PRO A 84 4.05 -10.99 17.84
N GLY A 85 4.46 -12.05 18.55
CA GLY A 85 5.32 -11.95 19.74
C GLY A 85 6.72 -11.40 19.45
N ASP A 86 7.25 -11.62 18.26
CA ASP A 86 8.56 -11.11 17.83
C ASP A 86 8.56 -9.61 17.54
N TYR A 87 7.38 -9.05 17.22
CA TYR A 87 7.26 -7.67 16.71
C TYR A 87 6.63 -6.68 17.70
N THR A 88 5.50 -7.06 18.34
CA THR A 88 4.61 -6.09 19.01
C THR A 88 5.31 -5.25 20.08
N ALA A 89 6.15 -5.87 20.93
CA ALA A 89 6.83 -5.16 22.03
C ALA A 89 7.86 -4.15 21.50
N MET A 90 8.66 -4.56 20.52
CA MET A 90 9.65 -3.70 19.85
C MET A 90 8.97 -2.51 19.16
N ALA A 91 7.90 -2.76 18.41
CA ALA A 91 7.18 -1.71 17.69
C ALA A 91 6.60 -0.67 18.65
N ARG A 92 5.94 -1.10 19.72
CA ARG A 92 5.40 -0.20 20.75
C ARG A 92 6.47 0.64 21.43
N ALA A 93 7.65 0.07 21.72
CA ALA A 93 8.78 0.81 22.27
C ALA A 93 9.26 1.92 21.34
N ASN A 94 9.02 1.80 20.03
CA ASN A 94 9.36 2.78 19.01
C ASN A 94 8.21 3.76 18.66
N GLY A 95 7.11 3.74 19.40
CA GLY A 95 5.98 4.67 19.20
C GLY A 95 4.96 4.19 18.16
N VAL A 96 5.04 2.94 17.72
CA VAL A 96 4.03 2.35 16.84
C VAL A 96 2.78 2.04 17.65
N VAL A 97 1.65 2.59 17.23
CA VAL A 97 0.36 2.45 17.91
C VAL A 97 -0.58 1.49 17.21
N ALA A 98 -0.36 1.23 15.93
CA ALA A 98 -1.08 0.27 15.13
C ALA A 98 -0.20 -0.26 13.99
N ALA A 99 -0.46 -1.47 13.54
CA ALA A 99 0.28 -2.08 12.44
C ALA A 99 -0.64 -2.74 11.42
N GLY A 100 -0.24 -2.64 10.15
CA GLY A 100 -0.79 -3.35 9.02
C GLY A 100 0.17 -4.43 8.55
N ILE A 101 -0.38 -5.60 8.26
CA ILE A 101 0.35 -6.75 7.75
C ILE A 101 0.21 -6.77 6.24
N VAL A 102 1.29 -7.10 5.54
CA VAL A 102 1.28 -7.40 4.10
C VAL A 102 1.60 -8.88 3.92
N GLU A 103 0.98 -9.53 2.96
CA GLU A 103 1.24 -10.93 2.65
C GLU A 103 2.74 -11.21 2.40
N ALA A 104 3.18 -12.42 2.73
CA ALA A 104 4.52 -12.93 2.45
C ALA A 104 4.50 -14.23 1.63
N SER A 105 3.31 -14.69 1.24
CA SER A 105 3.09 -15.99 0.62
C SER A 105 2.07 -15.90 -0.50
N GLY A 106 2.37 -16.57 -1.62
CA GLY A 106 1.42 -16.76 -2.73
C GLY A 106 0.30 -17.78 -2.45
N ILE A 107 0.26 -18.39 -1.25
CA ILE A 107 -0.75 -19.38 -0.88
C ILE A 107 -2.02 -18.66 -0.42
N VAL A 108 -3.14 -18.89 -1.11
CA VAL A 108 -4.43 -18.20 -0.84
C VAL A 108 -4.91 -18.44 0.59
N GLU A 109 -4.72 -19.64 1.13
CA GLU A 109 -5.11 -20.00 2.51
C GLU A 109 -4.34 -19.25 3.58
N ASP A 110 -3.15 -18.72 3.27
CA ASP A 110 -2.36 -17.91 4.20
C ASP A 110 -3.06 -16.59 4.54
N ASN A 111 -3.96 -16.11 3.69
CA ASN A 111 -4.83 -14.99 4.05
C ASN A 111 -5.65 -15.29 5.32
N GLN A 112 -6.26 -16.48 5.37
CA GLN A 112 -7.05 -16.88 6.56
C GLN A 112 -6.16 -17.10 7.78
N TRP A 113 -4.99 -17.72 7.58
CA TRP A 113 -4.03 -17.94 8.65
C TRP A 113 -3.59 -16.61 9.31
N ILE A 114 -3.26 -15.59 8.53
CA ILE A 114 -2.92 -14.26 9.07
C ILE A 114 -4.09 -13.64 9.82
N LEU A 115 -5.30 -13.66 9.25
CA LEU A 115 -6.48 -13.10 9.89
C LEU A 115 -6.79 -13.78 11.23
N ASP A 116 -6.60 -15.10 11.31
CA ASP A 116 -6.79 -15.87 12.53
C ASP A 116 -5.68 -15.59 13.56
N LEU A 117 -4.43 -15.50 13.11
CA LEU A 117 -3.25 -15.24 13.95
C LEU A 117 -3.40 -13.93 14.74
N VAL A 118 -3.98 -12.90 14.13
CA VAL A 118 -4.11 -11.58 14.77
C VAL A 118 -5.52 -11.25 15.23
N ARG A 119 -6.44 -12.22 15.22
CA ARG A 119 -7.87 -12.01 15.49
C ARG A 119 -8.16 -11.28 16.81
N GLN A 120 -7.41 -11.60 17.85
CA GLN A 120 -7.60 -11.06 19.19
C GLN A 120 -6.65 -9.92 19.55
N ASN A 121 -5.82 -9.48 18.61
CA ASN A 121 -4.86 -8.42 18.88
C ASN A 121 -5.25 -7.13 18.12
N PRO A 122 -5.85 -6.14 18.80
CA PRO A 122 -6.31 -4.89 18.17
C PRO A 122 -5.16 -3.99 17.68
N PHE A 123 -3.92 -4.33 18.00
CA PHE A 123 -2.75 -3.64 17.46
C PHE A 123 -2.62 -3.82 15.95
N TYR A 124 -3.05 -4.96 15.40
CA TYR A 124 -3.04 -5.25 13.96
C TYR A 124 -4.38 -4.85 13.35
N THR A 125 -4.40 -3.71 12.69
CA THR A 125 -5.65 -3.04 12.27
C THR A 125 -6.06 -3.34 10.85
N PHE A 126 -5.13 -3.72 9.99
CA PHE A 126 -5.42 -4.10 8.61
C PHE A 126 -4.45 -5.17 8.06
N PHE A 127 -4.90 -5.83 7.01
CA PHE A 127 -4.14 -6.84 6.29
C PHE A 127 -4.33 -6.66 4.77
N VAL A 128 -3.21 -6.59 4.06
CA VAL A 128 -3.12 -6.63 2.61
C VAL A 128 -2.73 -8.05 2.22
N GLY A 129 -3.69 -8.80 1.69
CA GLY A 129 -3.54 -10.22 1.39
C GLY A 129 -2.98 -10.49 0.01
N ASN A 130 -3.04 -11.75 -0.40
CA ASN A 130 -2.62 -12.21 -1.72
C ASN A 130 -3.79 -12.89 -2.46
N LEU A 131 -4.10 -12.38 -3.65
CA LEU A 131 -4.99 -13.03 -4.61
C LEU A 131 -4.44 -12.81 -6.02
N GLU A 132 -4.49 -13.84 -6.85
CA GLU A 132 -4.04 -13.75 -8.24
C GLU A 132 -5.04 -12.92 -9.07
N ILE A 133 -4.59 -11.75 -9.55
CA ILE A 133 -5.38 -10.82 -10.34
C ILE A 133 -5.70 -11.46 -11.71
N GLY A 134 -6.98 -11.64 -11.98
CA GLY A 134 -7.46 -12.27 -13.23
C GLY A 134 -7.71 -13.76 -13.12
N ALA A 135 -7.42 -14.40 -11.99
CA ALA A 135 -7.76 -15.80 -11.77
C ALA A 135 -9.27 -16.04 -11.81
N PRO A 136 -9.74 -17.19 -12.32
CA PRO A 136 -11.17 -17.53 -12.32
C PRO A 136 -11.80 -17.55 -10.92
N THR A 137 -10.99 -17.80 -9.89
CA THR A 137 -11.43 -17.88 -8.49
C THR A 137 -11.44 -16.51 -7.78
N PHE A 138 -10.88 -15.47 -8.40
CA PHE A 138 -10.62 -14.18 -7.76
C PHE A 138 -11.84 -13.60 -7.04
N ALA A 139 -12.98 -13.50 -7.70
CA ALA A 139 -14.20 -12.90 -7.14
C ALA A 139 -14.71 -13.68 -5.92
N ARG A 140 -14.65 -15.02 -5.97
CA ARG A 140 -15.02 -15.91 -4.88
C ARG A 140 -14.08 -15.72 -3.68
N ASP A 141 -12.80 -15.73 -3.92
CA ASP A 141 -11.79 -15.65 -2.86
C ASP A 141 -11.77 -14.25 -2.24
N LEU A 142 -11.91 -13.19 -3.06
CA LEU A 142 -12.07 -11.83 -2.57
C LEU A 142 -13.31 -11.69 -1.68
N ALA A 143 -14.46 -12.27 -2.09
CA ALA A 143 -15.68 -12.26 -1.28
C ALA A 143 -15.47 -12.99 0.05
N ARG A 144 -14.77 -14.14 0.04
CA ARG A 144 -14.45 -14.93 1.23
C ARG A 144 -13.70 -14.11 2.27
N PHE A 145 -12.60 -13.46 1.90
CA PHE A 145 -11.77 -12.73 2.85
C PHE A 145 -12.35 -11.35 3.21
N ALA A 146 -13.13 -10.75 2.33
CA ALA A 146 -13.79 -9.47 2.56
C ALA A 146 -14.78 -9.45 3.75
N HIS A 147 -15.16 -10.60 4.29
CA HIS A 147 -15.95 -10.67 5.52
C HIS A 147 -15.20 -10.15 6.74
N ASP A 148 -13.88 -10.31 6.79
CA ASP A 148 -13.06 -9.69 7.83
C ASP A 148 -12.74 -8.25 7.42
N ARG A 149 -13.07 -7.29 8.29
CA ARG A 149 -12.84 -5.87 8.02
C ARG A 149 -11.37 -5.51 7.92
N ARG A 150 -10.49 -6.33 8.49
CA ARG A 150 -9.04 -6.13 8.41
C ARG A 150 -8.47 -6.46 7.04
N PHE A 151 -9.13 -7.29 6.23
CA PHE A 151 -8.71 -7.56 4.86
C PHE A 151 -9.07 -6.35 3.98
N VAL A 152 -8.14 -5.41 3.82
CA VAL A 152 -8.39 -4.10 3.20
C VAL A 152 -7.97 -4.00 1.75
N GLY A 153 -7.20 -4.94 1.26
CA GLY A 153 -6.66 -4.93 -0.09
C GLY A 153 -5.84 -6.17 -0.40
N ILE A 154 -5.19 -6.15 -1.54
CA ILE A 154 -4.26 -7.21 -1.95
C ILE A 154 -2.93 -6.61 -2.39
N ARG A 155 -1.84 -7.35 -2.18
CA ARG A 155 -0.59 -7.12 -2.88
C ARG A 155 -0.60 -7.95 -4.15
N GLY A 156 -0.40 -7.28 -5.28
CA GLY A 156 -0.44 -7.90 -6.59
C GLY A 156 0.84 -7.70 -7.38
N TYR A 157 0.95 -8.50 -8.42
CA TYR A 157 1.95 -8.33 -9.44
C TYR A 157 1.23 -8.04 -10.75
N LEU A 158 1.56 -6.92 -11.37
CA LEU A 158 1.16 -6.65 -12.74
C LEU A 158 2.33 -7.10 -13.61
N THR A 159 2.14 -8.18 -14.35
CA THR A 159 3.14 -8.73 -15.27
C THR A 159 2.81 -8.36 -16.70
N GLY A 160 3.84 -8.04 -17.49
CA GLY A 160 3.71 -7.71 -18.91
C GLY A 160 4.91 -6.86 -19.39
N PRO A 161 5.08 -6.64 -20.69
CA PRO A 161 6.18 -5.85 -21.22
C PRO A 161 6.09 -4.40 -20.73
N ALA A 162 7.24 -3.75 -20.53
CA ALA A 162 7.34 -2.38 -20.02
C ALA A 162 6.65 -1.35 -20.94
N GLU A 163 6.52 -1.68 -22.22
CA GLU A 163 5.87 -0.83 -23.22
C GLU A 163 4.43 -1.32 -23.45
N GLY A 164 3.47 -0.65 -22.82
CA GLY A 164 2.05 -0.80 -23.15
C GLY A 164 1.41 -2.09 -22.66
N ILE A 165 1.32 -2.30 -21.34
CA ILE A 165 0.57 -3.45 -20.83
C ILE A 165 -0.89 -3.30 -21.14
N THR A 166 -1.37 -4.26 -21.89
CA THR A 166 -2.80 -4.55 -22.01
C THR A 166 -3.16 -5.52 -20.90
N LEU A 167 -3.74 -5.02 -19.83
CA LEU A 167 -4.36 -5.87 -18.82
C LEU A 167 -5.46 -6.69 -19.51
N SER A 168 -5.50 -7.99 -19.25
CA SER A 168 -6.56 -8.85 -19.79
C SER A 168 -7.93 -8.43 -19.26
N PRO A 169 -9.03 -8.74 -19.97
CA PRO A 169 -10.37 -8.48 -19.48
C PRO A 169 -10.65 -9.06 -18.08
N ALA A 170 -10.08 -10.23 -17.78
CA ALA A 170 -10.19 -10.86 -16.46
C ALA A 170 -9.46 -10.05 -15.37
N GLN A 171 -8.25 -9.58 -15.66
CA GLN A 171 -7.50 -8.70 -14.74
C GLN A 171 -8.25 -7.38 -14.51
N MET A 172 -8.75 -6.76 -15.55
CA MET A 172 -9.55 -5.53 -15.43
C MET A 172 -10.83 -5.74 -14.60
N THR A 173 -11.48 -6.90 -14.75
CA THR A 173 -12.66 -7.25 -13.93
C THR A 173 -12.28 -7.36 -12.46
N SER A 174 -11.18 -8.04 -12.14
CA SER A 174 -10.66 -8.19 -10.77
C SER A 174 -10.34 -6.85 -10.13
N LEU A 175 -9.65 -5.96 -10.85
CA LEU A 175 -9.24 -4.63 -10.36
C LEU A 175 -10.45 -3.71 -10.14
N ARG A 176 -11.45 -3.78 -11.01
CA ARG A 176 -12.72 -3.06 -10.80
C ARG A 176 -13.51 -3.62 -9.61
N ASP A 177 -13.43 -4.93 -9.33
CA ASP A 177 -14.07 -5.50 -8.13
C ASP A 177 -13.41 -5.02 -6.85
N LEU A 178 -12.07 -4.92 -6.79
CA LEU A 178 -11.35 -4.26 -5.69
C LEU A 178 -11.83 -2.83 -5.47
N ALA A 179 -11.87 -2.03 -6.53
CA ALA A 179 -12.31 -0.64 -6.46
C ALA A 179 -13.74 -0.52 -5.92
N ARG A 180 -14.70 -1.30 -6.48
CA ARG A 180 -16.10 -1.31 -6.02
C ARG A 180 -16.25 -1.67 -4.55
N ARG A 181 -15.35 -2.48 -3.99
CA ARG A 181 -15.35 -2.87 -2.57
C ARG A 181 -14.60 -1.87 -1.68
N GLY A 182 -14.10 -0.77 -2.26
CA GLY A 182 -13.29 0.22 -1.56
C GLY A 182 -11.99 -0.36 -1.00
N MET A 183 -11.43 -1.36 -1.67
CA MET A 183 -10.17 -2.02 -1.30
C MET A 183 -8.97 -1.42 -2.04
N THR A 184 -7.76 -1.69 -1.54
CA THR A 184 -6.50 -1.17 -2.08
C THR A 184 -5.76 -2.20 -2.90
N LEU A 185 -4.87 -1.72 -3.75
CA LEU A 185 -3.88 -2.51 -4.47
C LEU A 185 -2.47 -2.03 -4.11
N ASP A 186 -1.72 -2.88 -3.42
CA ASP A 186 -0.30 -2.67 -3.17
C ASP A 186 0.49 -3.35 -4.29
N LEU A 187 1.48 -2.67 -4.87
CA LEU A 187 2.28 -3.17 -5.99
C LEU A 187 3.76 -3.12 -5.68
N ILE A 188 4.41 -4.27 -5.78
CA ILE A 188 5.87 -4.33 -5.60
C ILE A 188 6.59 -3.83 -6.85
N SER A 189 7.61 -2.99 -6.63
CA SER A 189 8.53 -2.53 -7.67
C SER A 189 9.95 -2.98 -7.32
N ARG A 190 10.33 -4.16 -7.77
CA ARG A 190 11.64 -4.76 -7.45
C ARG A 190 12.12 -5.64 -8.62
N GLY A 191 13.41 -5.50 -8.95
CA GLY A 191 14.05 -6.30 -10.00
C GLY A 191 13.40 -6.06 -11.36
N ASP A 192 12.93 -7.15 -11.98
CA ASP A 192 12.19 -7.16 -13.24
C ASP A 192 10.72 -6.70 -13.10
N LYS A 193 10.24 -6.54 -11.87
CA LYS A 193 8.87 -6.13 -11.56
C LYS A 193 8.80 -4.61 -11.42
N ASN A 194 8.60 -3.93 -12.56
CA ASN A 194 8.42 -2.49 -12.60
C ASN A 194 6.98 -2.16 -13.05
N PRO A 195 6.04 -1.99 -12.10
CA PRO A 195 4.63 -1.75 -12.43
C PRO A 195 4.33 -0.31 -12.88
N LYS A 196 5.30 0.61 -12.87
CA LYS A 196 5.02 2.05 -13.04
C LYS A 196 4.30 2.38 -14.36
N ALA A 197 4.72 1.77 -15.47
CA ALA A 197 4.05 1.98 -16.76
C ALA A 197 2.62 1.41 -16.79
N GLN A 198 2.43 0.26 -16.16
CA GLN A 198 1.11 -0.39 -16.04
C GLN A 198 0.16 0.41 -15.16
N VAL A 199 0.68 0.97 -14.07
CA VAL A 199 -0.10 1.80 -13.15
C VAL A 199 -0.62 3.05 -13.83
N GLN A 200 0.15 3.66 -14.75
CA GLN A 200 -0.32 4.81 -15.54
C GLN A 200 -1.56 4.46 -16.38
N ALA A 201 -1.57 3.29 -17.03
CA ALA A 201 -2.74 2.83 -17.76
C ALA A 201 -3.89 2.47 -16.82
N LEU A 202 -3.60 1.84 -15.69
CA LEU A 202 -4.59 1.40 -14.71
C LEU A 202 -5.26 2.57 -14.00
N CYS A 203 -4.53 3.59 -13.58
CA CYS A 203 -5.10 4.73 -12.86
C CYS A 203 -6.10 5.52 -13.72
N THR A 204 -5.94 5.50 -15.05
CA THR A 204 -6.91 6.07 -15.99
C THR A 204 -8.12 5.15 -16.19
N ALA A 205 -7.90 3.83 -16.29
CA ALA A 205 -8.95 2.85 -16.57
C ALA A 205 -9.82 2.49 -15.35
N VAL A 206 -9.28 2.66 -14.14
CA VAL A 206 -9.97 2.40 -12.86
C VAL A 206 -9.63 3.52 -11.86
N PRO A 207 -10.14 4.74 -12.07
CA PRO A 207 -9.75 5.92 -11.29
C PRO A 207 -10.10 5.83 -9.80
N ASP A 208 -11.09 5.02 -9.44
CA ASP A 208 -11.51 4.83 -8.05
C ASP A 208 -10.64 3.81 -7.29
N LEU A 209 -9.74 3.10 -7.99
CA LEU A 209 -8.84 2.15 -7.33
C LEU A 209 -7.69 2.90 -6.64
N ARG A 210 -7.59 2.74 -5.33
CA ARG A 210 -6.47 3.27 -4.57
C ARG A 210 -5.28 2.32 -4.71
N ILE A 211 -4.19 2.85 -5.27
CA ILE A 211 -2.98 2.10 -5.58
C ILE A 211 -1.82 2.65 -4.77
N ILE A 212 -1.00 1.79 -4.21
CA ILE A 212 0.27 2.17 -3.60
C ILE A 212 1.41 1.34 -4.18
N ILE A 213 2.52 1.97 -4.51
CA ILE A 213 3.73 1.29 -4.95
C ILE A 213 4.66 1.14 -3.76
N ASP A 214 5.08 -0.10 -3.51
CA ASP A 214 5.95 -0.46 -2.39
C ASP A 214 7.38 0.07 -2.55
N HIS A 215 8.05 0.29 -1.42
CA HIS A 215 9.51 0.40 -1.27
C HIS A 215 10.15 1.44 -2.19
N LEU A 216 9.76 2.72 -2.02
CA LEU A 216 10.30 3.86 -2.78
C LEU A 216 10.18 3.67 -4.31
N GLY A 217 9.25 2.82 -4.78
CA GLY A 217 9.08 2.53 -6.20
C GLY A 217 10.30 1.86 -6.84
N GLY A 218 11.07 1.09 -6.06
CA GLY A 218 12.27 0.38 -6.53
C GLY A 218 13.48 1.29 -6.76
N ALA A 219 13.61 2.35 -5.96
CA ALA A 219 14.80 3.20 -5.94
C ALA A 219 16.06 2.38 -5.68
N LYS A 220 17.17 2.77 -6.30
CA LYS A 220 18.47 2.15 -6.10
C LYS A 220 19.52 3.21 -5.74
N GLY A 221 20.32 2.93 -4.71
CA GLY A 221 21.45 3.76 -4.28
C GLY A 221 22.79 3.28 -4.84
N PRO A 222 23.88 4.01 -4.58
CA PRO A 222 23.95 5.35 -4.01
C PRO A 222 23.62 6.47 -4.99
N ALA A 223 23.65 7.72 -4.49
CA ALA A 223 23.58 8.89 -5.38
C ALA A 223 24.72 8.88 -6.43
N PRO A 224 24.52 9.43 -7.65
CA PRO A 224 23.34 10.22 -8.05
C PRO A 224 22.09 9.36 -8.25
N VAL A 225 20.92 9.98 -8.12
CA VAL A 225 19.63 9.34 -8.38
C VAL A 225 19.57 8.85 -9.83
N ASP A 226 19.07 7.64 -10.05
CA ASP A 226 18.86 7.12 -11.40
C ASP A 226 17.82 7.99 -12.14
N ALA A 227 18.25 8.57 -13.26
CA ALA A 227 17.43 9.52 -14.02
C ALA A 227 16.18 8.87 -14.62
N THR A 228 16.24 7.57 -14.95
CA THR A 228 15.09 6.83 -15.48
C THR A 228 14.06 6.61 -14.37
N TRP A 229 14.50 6.17 -13.17
CA TRP A 229 13.63 6.02 -12.02
C TRP A 229 12.98 7.37 -11.64
N GLU A 230 13.75 8.45 -11.57
CA GLU A 230 13.23 9.78 -11.24
C GLU A 230 12.16 10.23 -12.25
N LEU A 231 12.43 10.08 -13.55
CA LEU A 231 11.46 10.43 -14.59
C LEU A 231 10.15 9.64 -14.47
N GLU A 232 10.25 8.32 -14.25
CA GLU A 232 9.09 7.44 -14.06
C GLU A 232 8.28 7.83 -12.83
N ILE A 233 8.94 8.14 -11.70
CA ILE A 233 8.31 8.56 -10.45
C ILE A 233 7.55 9.88 -10.64
N ARG A 234 8.20 10.89 -11.22
CA ARG A 234 7.56 12.20 -11.46
C ARG A 234 6.37 12.07 -12.38
N ARG A 235 6.53 11.36 -13.50
CA ARG A 235 5.44 11.13 -14.45
C ARG A 235 4.26 10.40 -13.82
N LEU A 236 4.54 9.38 -13.02
CA LEU A 236 3.48 8.63 -12.32
C LEU A 236 2.71 9.52 -11.35
N ALA A 237 3.40 10.31 -10.56
CA ALA A 237 2.79 11.22 -9.58
C ALA A 237 1.94 12.30 -10.24
N ASP A 238 2.35 12.79 -11.42
CA ASP A 238 1.67 13.81 -12.20
C ASP A 238 0.37 13.28 -12.83
N VAL A 239 0.42 12.10 -13.48
CA VAL A 239 -0.73 11.58 -14.24
C VAL A 239 -1.70 10.73 -13.43
N CYS A 240 -1.33 10.30 -12.21
CA CYS A 240 -2.10 9.37 -11.39
C CYS A 240 -2.37 9.92 -9.98
N PRO A 241 -3.40 10.75 -9.77
CA PRO A 241 -3.69 11.36 -8.48
C PRO A 241 -4.12 10.36 -7.40
N ASN A 242 -4.62 9.19 -7.78
CA ASN A 242 -5.03 8.09 -6.89
C ASN A 242 -3.91 7.12 -6.52
N VAL A 243 -2.67 7.40 -6.97
CA VAL A 243 -1.50 6.59 -6.66
C VAL A 243 -0.70 7.20 -5.53
N TYR A 244 -0.35 6.34 -4.58
CA TYR A 244 0.47 6.63 -3.41
C TYR A 244 1.82 5.93 -3.54
N MET A 245 2.79 6.36 -2.74
CA MET A 245 4.11 5.77 -2.67
C MET A 245 4.42 5.35 -1.23
N LYS A 246 4.86 4.12 -1.06
CA LYS A 246 5.30 3.62 0.23
C LYS A 246 6.71 4.13 0.54
N PHE A 247 6.78 4.97 1.55
CA PHE A 247 8.02 5.50 2.11
C PHE A 247 8.59 4.45 3.08
N SER A 248 9.17 3.40 2.50
CA SER A 248 9.48 2.16 3.21
C SER A 248 10.69 1.43 2.64
N SER A 249 11.24 0.51 3.44
CA SER A 249 12.31 -0.41 3.01
C SER A 249 13.54 0.31 2.46
N PHE A 250 13.99 1.36 3.14
CA PHE A 250 15.07 2.24 2.65
C PHE A 250 16.36 1.49 2.33
N TYR A 251 16.66 0.46 3.10
CA TYR A 251 17.86 -0.35 2.96
C TYR A 251 17.91 -1.15 1.66
N ASP A 252 16.74 -1.48 1.07
CA ASP A 252 16.66 -2.20 -0.22
C ASP A 252 17.33 -1.41 -1.36
N MET A 253 17.50 -0.09 -1.20
CA MET A 253 18.25 0.72 -2.17
C MET A 253 19.69 0.24 -2.34
N TYR A 254 20.29 -0.32 -1.29
CA TYR A 254 21.69 -0.75 -1.26
C TYR A 254 21.85 -2.25 -1.30
N ALA A 255 20.79 -2.99 -0.99
CA ALA A 255 20.85 -4.42 -0.85
C ALA A 255 20.62 -5.14 -2.19
N PRO A 256 21.52 -6.04 -2.59
CA PRO A 256 21.28 -6.91 -3.73
C PRO A 256 20.33 -8.05 -3.33
N GLY A 257 19.05 -7.86 -3.58
CA GLY A 257 18.09 -8.91 -3.26
C GLY A 257 17.84 -9.08 -1.75
N ASP A 258 17.67 -10.32 -1.29
CA ASP A 258 17.40 -10.68 0.11
C ASP A 258 18.68 -11.14 0.83
N VAL A 259 19.86 -10.72 0.37
CA VAL A 259 21.14 -11.06 0.98
C VAL A 259 21.40 -10.17 2.19
N VAL A 260 21.96 -10.74 3.27
CA VAL A 260 22.42 -9.98 4.44
C VAL A 260 23.49 -9.00 4.02
N PHE A 261 23.19 -7.71 4.09
CA PHE A 261 24.10 -6.64 3.69
C PHE A 261 23.87 -5.40 4.56
N PRO A 262 24.88 -4.91 5.28
CA PRO A 262 24.73 -3.70 6.08
C PRO A 262 24.55 -2.48 5.19
N SER A 263 23.42 -1.81 5.36
CA SER A 263 23.10 -0.58 4.64
C SER A 263 23.51 0.65 5.45
N PRO A 264 23.75 1.82 4.79
CA PRO A 264 24.01 3.07 5.49
C PRO A 264 22.94 3.41 6.52
N THR A 265 23.33 4.02 7.63
CA THR A 265 22.40 4.46 8.69
C THR A 265 22.23 5.98 8.74
N GLU A 266 22.97 6.72 7.94
CA GLU A 266 22.91 8.18 7.84
C GLU A 266 21.91 8.63 6.78
N LEU A 267 21.13 9.67 7.10
CA LEU A 267 20.14 10.26 6.19
C LEU A 267 20.72 10.69 4.85
N SER A 268 21.97 11.15 4.82
CA SER A 268 22.63 11.64 3.60
C SER A 268 22.66 10.61 2.46
N ALA A 269 22.69 9.33 2.80
CA ALA A 269 22.66 8.23 1.83
C ALA A 269 21.32 8.13 1.08
N TYR A 270 20.23 8.58 1.66
CA TYR A 270 18.85 8.39 1.17
C TYR A 270 18.21 9.69 0.68
N LYS A 271 18.68 10.82 1.21
CA LYS A 271 18.02 12.13 1.09
C LYS A 271 17.66 12.50 -0.35
N ALA A 272 18.57 12.27 -1.30
CA ALA A 272 18.33 12.64 -2.70
C ALA A 272 17.09 11.93 -3.29
N HIS A 273 16.90 10.64 -2.98
CA HIS A 273 15.74 9.86 -3.41
C HIS A 273 14.46 10.30 -2.67
N PHE A 274 14.58 10.59 -1.38
CA PHE A 274 13.45 11.11 -0.58
C PHE A 274 12.97 12.46 -1.09
N ASP A 275 13.90 13.34 -1.49
CA ASP A 275 13.57 14.65 -2.08
C ASP A 275 12.77 14.50 -3.39
N VAL A 276 13.13 13.53 -4.24
CA VAL A 276 12.37 13.21 -5.46
C VAL A 276 10.95 12.79 -5.11
N LEU A 277 10.79 11.87 -4.16
CA LEU A 277 9.48 11.36 -3.77
C LEU A 277 8.62 12.46 -3.11
N MET A 278 9.20 13.24 -2.21
CA MET A 278 8.50 14.34 -1.55
C MET A 278 8.08 15.43 -2.55
N THR A 279 8.92 15.72 -3.54
CA THR A 279 8.60 16.69 -4.59
C THR A 279 7.49 16.17 -5.50
N ALA A 280 7.52 14.88 -5.86
CA ALA A 280 6.57 14.28 -6.81
C ALA A 280 5.20 13.99 -6.17
N PHE A 281 5.16 13.34 -5.01
CA PHE A 281 3.92 12.88 -4.36
C PHE A 281 3.40 13.85 -3.29
N GLY A 282 4.26 14.73 -2.77
CA GLY A 282 3.93 15.55 -1.60
C GLY A 282 3.73 14.71 -0.34
N ALA A 283 3.54 15.40 0.79
CA ALA A 283 3.29 14.72 2.07
C ALA A 283 1.98 13.92 2.10
N ASP A 284 1.01 14.25 1.25
CA ASP A 284 -0.33 13.66 1.27
C ASP A 284 -0.40 12.27 0.64
N ARG A 285 0.59 11.90 -0.18
CA ARG A 285 0.60 10.62 -0.90
C ARG A 285 1.82 9.74 -0.56
N LEU A 286 2.55 10.06 0.51
CA LEU A 286 3.61 9.21 1.06
C LEU A 286 3.10 8.49 2.31
N ILE A 287 3.39 7.20 2.45
CA ILE A 287 2.96 6.37 3.57
C ILE A 287 4.14 5.55 4.10
N TRP A 288 4.45 5.72 5.39
CA TRP A 288 5.51 5.00 6.09
C TRP A 288 5.26 3.49 6.19
N GLY A 289 6.34 2.72 6.13
CA GLY A 289 6.39 1.30 6.46
C GLY A 289 7.83 0.82 6.60
N SER A 290 8.08 -0.22 7.39
CA SER A 290 9.44 -0.71 7.65
C SER A 290 9.90 -1.81 6.70
N ASN A 291 9.00 -2.66 6.24
CA ASN A 291 9.30 -3.97 5.68
C ASN A 291 9.93 -4.94 6.71
N TRP A 292 9.50 -4.86 7.99
CA TRP A 292 9.95 -5.82 8.99
C TRP A 292 9.36 -7.23 8.72
N PRO A 293 10.09 -8.33 8.90
CA PRO A 293 11.46 -8.45 9.42
C PRO A 293 12.56 -8.31 8.36
N VAL A 294 12.25 -8.12 7.07
CA VAL A 294 13.23 -8.02 5.98
C VAL A 294 14.27 -6.93 6.25
N VAL A 295 13.84 -5.81 6.81
CA VAL A 295 14.72 -4.70 7.22
C VAL A 295 15.89 -5.17 8.10
N THR A 296 15.71 -6.24 8.89
CA THR A 296 16.76 -6.75 9.80
C THR A 296 17.90 -7.48 9.08
N LEU A 297 17.76 -7.78 7.80
CA LEU A 297 18.85 -8.28 6.97
C LEU A 297 19.89 -7.20 6.65
N HIS A 298 19.49 -5.93 6.74
CA HIS A 298 20.28 -4.81 6.23
C HIS A 298 20.59 -3.75 7.29
N GLY A 299 19.90 -3.78 8.42
CA GLY A 299 20.06 -2.81 9.51
C GLY A 299 19.11 -3.07 10.65
N THR A 300 18.77 -2.04 11.40
CA THR A 300 17.80 -2.16 12.49
C THR A 300 16.50 -1.43 12.20
N TYR A 301 15.43 -1.91 12.80
CA TYR A 301 14.10 -1.29 12.72
C TYR A 301 14.14 0.17 13.22
N GLU A 302 14.81 0.39 14.35
CA GLU A 302 14.96 1.70 14.99
C GLU A 302 15.73 2.69 14.12
N ALA A 303 16.81 2.24 13.48
CA ALA A 303 17.59 3.11 12.60
C ALA A 303 16.78 3.55 11.38
N GLN A 304 15.94 2.69 10.81
CA GLN A 304 15.09 3.08 9.69
C GLN A 304 14.03 4.11 10.11
N ILE A 305 13.42 3.97 11.30
CA ILE A 305 12.54 5.00 11.87
C ILE A 305 13.30 6.31 12.06
N ALA A 306 14.51 6.25 12.62
CA ALA A 306 15.32 7.44 12.87
C ALA A 306 15.68 8.19 11.58
N ILE A 307 15.98 7.49 10.49
CA ILE A 307 16.22 8.09 9.16
C ILE A 307 14.97 8.83 8.67
N ALA A 308 13.79 8.21 8.78
CA ALA A 308 12.53 8.84 8.38
C ALA A 308 12.24 10.09 9.23
N GLU A 309 12.38 9.99 10.55
CA GLU A 309 12.16 11.11 11.47
C GLU A 309 13.13 12.27 11.21
N GLN A 310 14.42 11.99 10.98
CA GLN A 310 15.42 13.01 10.64
C GLN A 310 15.07 13.71 9.33
N TYR A 311 14.56 12.98 8.34
CA TYR A 311 14.17 13.58 7.06
C TYR A 311 12.93 14.47 7.20
N LEU A 312 11.94 14.04 7.96
CA LEU A 312 10.65 14.73 8.07
C LEU A 312 10.67 15.88 9.09
N ALA A 313 11.54 15.83 10.09
CA ALA A 313 11.58 16.83 11.18
C ALA A 313 11.68 18.30 10.70
N PRO A 314 12.54 18.66 9.72
CA PRO A 314 12.63 20.05 9.24
C PRO A 314 11.36 20.52 8.51
N MET A 315 10.49 19.62 8.06
CA MET A 315 9.27 19.93 7.33
C MET A 315 8.07 20.25 8.25
N GLY A 316 8.26 20.06 9.56
CA GLY A 316 7.25 20.34 10.56
C GLY A 316 6.35 19.14 10.89
N VAL A 317 5.68 19.27 12.02
CA VAL A 317 4.90 18.18 12.63
C VAL A 317 3.75 17.67 11.76
N GLU A 318 3.12 18.55 11.01
CA GLU A 318 1.98 18.17 10.16
C GLU A 318 2.41 17.26 9.00
N VAL A 319 3.53 17.59 8.33
CA VAL A 319 4.11 16.76 7.27
C VAL A 319 4.52 15.39 7.81
N ARG A 320 5.21 15.39 8.95
CA ARG A 320 5.60 14.16 9.63
C ARG A 320 4.39 13.29 9.94
N ASP A 321 3.35 13.84 10.52
CA ASP A 321 2.16 13.10 10.92
C ASP A 321 1.37 12.56 9.73
N LYS A 322 1.32 13.29 8.62
CA LYS A 322 0.75 12.78 7.37
C LYS A 322 1.47 11.50 6.95
N VAL A 323 2.78 11.55 6.81
CA VAL A 323 3.58 10.43 6.30
C VAL A 323 3.60 9.24 7.27
N MET A 324 3.78 9.51 8.58
CA MET A 324 4.02 8.47 9.56
C MET A 324 2.75 7.79 10.10
N PHE A 325 1.55 8.40 9.97
CA PHE A 325 0.33 7.74 10.44
C PHE A 325 -0.98 8.16 9.79
N LYS A 326 -1.24 9.47 9.51
CA LYS A 326 -2.56 9.93 9.06
C LYS A 326 -2.93 9.37 7.69
N ASN A 327 -1.99 9.38 6.75
CA ASN A 327 -2.22 8.85 5.41
C ASN A 327 -2.48 7.33 5.43
N ALA A 328 -1.80 6.60 6.32
CA ALA A 328 -2.04 5.16 6.49
C ALA A 328 -3.48 4.88 6.94
N LEU A 329 -3.96 5.61 7.95
CA LEU A 329 -5.33 5.48 8.45
C LEU A 329 -6.37 5.86 7.39
N ALA A 330 -6.09 6.85 6.55
CA ALA A 330 -6.96 7.25 5.45
C ALA A 330 -6.94 6.23 4.31
N PHE A 331 -5.75 5.80 3.89
CA PHE A 331 -5.56 4.93 2.72
C PHE A 331 -6.04 3.50 2.95
N TYR A 332 -5.69 2.87 4.06
CA TYR A 332 -6.04 1.46 4.34
C TYR A 332 -7.40 1.27 4.98
N ARG A 333 -8.17 2.34 5.14
CA ARG A 333 -9.57 2.21 5.54
C ARG A 333 -10.42 1.71 4.38
N ARG A 334 -11.25 0.69 4.64
CA ARG A 334 -12.26 0.28 3.66
C ARG A 334 -13.34 1.36 3.56
N HIS A 335 -13.48 1.92 2.38
CA HIS A 335 -14.64 2.73 2.07
C HIS A 335 -15.80 1.78 1.78
N ARG A 336 -16.92 1.94 2.48
CA ARG A 336 -18.15 1.27 2.04
C ARG A 336 -18.61 1.93 0.74
N PRO A 337 -18.99 1.12 -0.28
CA PRO A 337 -19.63 1.66 -1.46
C PRO A 337 -20.93 2.36 -1.13
#